data_9df3dd6fff39701cf5767b2318caf342
#
_entry.id   9df3dd6fff39701cf5767b2318caf342
#
_cell.length_a   1.000
_cell.length_b   1.000
_cell.length_c   1.000
_cell.angle_alpha   90.00
_cell.angle_beta   90.00
_cell.angle_gamma   90.00
#
_symmetry.space_group_name_H-M   'P 1'
#
loop_
_entity.id
_entity.type
_entity.pdbx_description
1 polymer ?
#
loop_
_entity_poly.entity_id
_entity_poly.type
_entity_poly.pdbx_seq_one_letter_code
_entity_poly.pdbx_strand_id
1 'polypeptide(L)'
;MKLPFVGRLLAVGVMASICSAIPLTSAFAESSSKPKVALVMKSLANEFFLTMEDGAKAYQKDHAADFDLVSNGIKDESDTASQIRIVEQMIVTKVDALVIAPADSRALVPVIKKAMDAGIKVVNIDNQLDPAVLKSKNLSVPFVGPDNRLGASKVGDYLASKLKAGDEVGIIEGVSTTTNAQQRTLGFKDAMEKAQMKIVSVQSGNWEIDKGNAVAAAMLNEYPGIKALLAGNDSMALGAVSAVRAAGKAGQVQVVGYDNINAIKPMLKDGRVLATADQFAARQAVFGIVTALKIIKGEPIQANAENVIQTPVERVTQPH
;
A
#
# COMPACT_ATOMS: atom_id res chain seq x y z
N MET A 1 -41.86 73.49 81.13
CA MET A 1 -40.83 73.08 82.11
C MET A 1 -40.17 71.83 81.59
N LYS A 2 -38.88 71.88 81.39
CA LYS A 2 -37.93 70.79 81.10
C LYS A 2 -37.92 70.24 79.70
N LEU A 3 -36.95 70.69 78.91
CA LEU A 3 -36.22 69.93 77.95
C LEU A 3 -35.71 68.59 78.52
N PRO A 4 -35.47 67.54 77.73
CA PRO A 4 -34.11 67.44 77.18
C PRO A 4 -33.92 66.56 75.95
N PHE A 5 -32.77 66.76 75.46
CA PHE A 5 -31.71 65.87 74.94
C PHE A 5 -31.87 65.22 73.57
N VAL A 6 -31.12 65.79 72.72
CA VAL A 6 -30.74 65.24 71.34
C VAL A 6 -29.68 64.16 71.54
N GLY A 7 -29.94 62.99 70.98
CA GLY A 7 -28.95 61.92 70.81
C GLY A 7 -28.64 61.74 69.33
N ARG A 8 -27.44 62.12 68.96
CA ARG A 8 -26.89 61.82 67.61
C ARG A 8 -26.50 60.35 67.52
N LEU A 9 -27.14 59.60 66.66
CA LEU A 9 -26.62 58.31 66.22
C LEU A 9 -25.74 58.49 65.02
N LEU A 10 -24.46 58.11 65.16
CA LEU A 10 -23.51 57.92 64.08
C LEU A 10 -23.87 56.59 63.31
N ALA A 11 -24.22 56.73 62.09
CA ALA A 11 -24.33 55.56 61.20
C ALA A 11 -22.93 55.22 60.63
N VAL A 12 -22.38 54.09 61.10
CA VAL A 12 -21.16 53.48 60.51
C VAL A 12 -21.57 52.69 59.27
N GLY A 13 -21.26 53.22 58.13
CA GLY A 13 -21.45 52.48 56.87
C GLY A 13 -20.39 51.39 56.72
N VAL A 14 -20.83 50.15 56.74
CA VAL A 14 -19.97 48.98 56.33
C VAL A 14 -20.04 48.83 54.80
N MET A 15 -19.00 49.26 54.12
CA MET A 15 -18.79 48.90 52.70
C MET A 15 -18.40 47.44 52.62
N ALA A 16 -19.32 46.58 52.19
CA ALA A 16 -19.03 45.22 51.84
C ALA A 16 -18.39 45.22 50.42
N SER A 17 -17.07 45.06 50.33
CA SER A 17 -16.35 44.80 49.12
C SER A 17 -16.67 43.39 48.60
N ILE A 18 -17.53 43.29 47.60
CA ILE A 18 -17.77 42.04 46.87
C ILE A 18 -16.55 41.81 45.96
N CYS A 19 -15.58 41.03 46.42
CA CYS A 19 -14.56 40.44 45.55
C CYS A 19 -15.20 39.39 44.65
N SER A 20 -15.57 39.79 43.45
CA SER A 20 -15.93 38.83 42.38
C SER A 20 -14.67 38.06 41.99
N ALA A 21 -14.52 36.85 42.54
CA ALA A 21 -13.53 35.89 42.08
C ALA A 21 -13.96 35.42 40.67
N ILE A 22 -13.34 35.97 39.65
CA ILE A 22 -13.41 35.42 38.27
C ILE A 22 -12.61 34.13 38.30
N PRO A 23 -13.21 32.96 38.07
CA PRO A 23 -12.41 31.74 37.85
C PRO A 23 -11.58 31.94 36.60
N LEU A 24 -10.26 32.09 36.70
CA LEU A 24 -9.33 31.88 35.62
C LEU A 24 -9.44 30.37 35.25
N THR A 25 -10.35 30.03 34.35
CA THR A 25 -10.25 28.81 33.61
C THR A 25 -9.05 28.97 32.71
N SER A 26 -7.89 28.51 33.18
CA SER A 26 -6.73 28.23 32.32
C SER A 26 -7.19 27.18 31.34
N ALA A 27 -7.65 27.63 30.16
CA ALA A 27 -7.73 26.77 28.99
C ALA A 27 -6.26 26.39 28.69
N PHE A 28 -5.83 25.26 29.24
CA PHE A 28 -4.70 24.57 28.71
C PHE A 28 -5.11 24.24 27.26
N ALA A 29 -4.67 25.07 26.32
CA ALA A 29 -4.61 24.65 24.94
C ALA A 29 -3.68 23.41 24.95
N GLU A 30 -4.29 22.22 24.97
CA GLU A 30 -3.57 21.01 24.62
C GLU A 30 -2.92 21.33 23.27
N SER A 31 -1.61 21.52 23.28
CA SER A 31 -0.80 21.55 22.06
C SER A 31 -1.03 20.18 21.45
N SER A 32 -2.00 20.08 20.53
CA SER A 32 -2.24 18.85 19.81
C SER A 32 -0.95 18.61 19.02
N SER A 33 -0.13 17.70 19.54
CA SER A 33 1.04 17.24 18.81
C SER A 33 0.57 16.74 17.44
N LYS A 34 1.30 17.09 16.39
CA LYS A 34 0.98 16.60 15.05
C LYS A 34 0.82 15.09 15.07
N PRO A 35 -0.19 14.53 14.39
CA PRO A 35 -0.35 13.10 14.32
C PRO A 35 0.88 12.45 13.67
N LYS A 36 1.31 11.32 14.22
CA LYS A 36 2.41 10.52 13.73
C LYS A 36 1.85 9.37 12.88
N VAL A 37 2.14 9.38 11.60
CA VAL A 37 1.72 8.35 10.65
C VAL A 37 2.91 7.45 10.31
N ALA A 38 2.77 6.14 10.55
CA ALA A 38 3.73 5.15 10.12
C ALA A 38 3.34 4.60 8.74
N LEU A 39 4.29 4.62 7.79
CA LEU A 39 4.18 3.91 6.52
C LEU A 39 5.07 2.67 6.60
N VAL A 40 4.46 1.50 6.60
CA VAL A 40 5.16 0.21 6.67
C VAL A 40 4.99 -0.52 5.35
N MET A 41 6.09 -0.64 4.63
CA MET A 41 6.14 -1.22 3.27
C MET A 41 6.70 -2.64 3.30
N LYS A 42 6.68 -3.31 2.14
CA LYS A 42 7.41 -4.55 1.92
C LYS A 42 8.88 -4.27 1.62
N SER A 43 9.51 -5.02 0.72
CA SER A 43 10.95 -4.92 0.50
C SER A 43 11.38 -3.58 -0.09
N LEU A 44 12.23 -2.86 0.66
CA LEU A 44 12.89 -1.65 0.15
C LEU A 44 14.01 -1.94 -0.87
N ALA A 45 14.34 -3.21 -1.12
CA ALA A 45 15.18 -3.60 -2.26
C ALA A 45 14.40 -3.60 -3.58
N ASN A 46 13.07 -3.56 -3.53
CA ASN A 46 12.20 -3.44 -4.69
C ASN A 46 11.95 -1.95 -5.00
N GLU A 47 12.30 -1.52 -6.20
CA GLU A 47 12.17 -0.12 -6.66
C GLU A 47 10.73 0.42 -6.53
N PHE A 48 9.71 -0.45 -6.65
CA PHE A 48 8.33 -0.06 -6.47
C PHE A 48 8.09 0.58 -5.09
N PHE A 49 8.61 -0.03 -4.02
CA PHE A 49 8.46 0.48 -2.66
C PHE A 49 9.37 1.68 -2.37
N LEU A 50 10.54 1.79 -3.01
CA LEU A 50 11.35 3.01 -2.95
C LEU A 50 10.59 4.20 -3.55
N THR A 51 9.96 4.02 -4.71
CA THR A 51 9.11 5.05 -5.34
C THR A 51 7.93 5.43 -4.46
N MET A 52 7.33 4.45 -3.78
CA MET A 52 6.25 4.67 -2.82
C MET A 52 6.73 5.49 -1.63
N GLU A 53 7.90 5.17 -1.07
CA GLU A 53 8.51 5.89 0.04
C GLU A 53 8.85 7.34 -0.34
N ASP A 54 9.46 7.54 -1.51
CA ASP A 54 9.81 8.86 -2.01
C ASP A 54 8.56 9.74 -2.20
N GLY A 55 7.48 9.18 -2.72
CA GLY A 55 6.20 9.87 -2.84
C GLY A 55 5.62 10.30 -1.48
N ALA A 56 5.69 9.40 -0.49
CA ALA A 56 5.24 9.70 0.87
C ALA A 56 6.08 10.80 1.54
N LYS A 57 7.40 10.74 1.40
CA LYS A 57 8.34 11.76 1.94
C LYS A 57 8.14 13.12 1.28
N ALA A 58 7.95 13.16 -0.04
CA ALA A 58 7.66 14.39 -0.77
C ALA A 58 6.33 15.01 -0.27
N TYR A 59 5.27 14.20 -0.17
CA TYR A 59 3.99 14.65 0.36
C TYR A 59 4.11 15.17 1.80
N GLN A 60 4.82 14.47 2.68
CA GLN A 60 5.04 14.90 4.06
C GLN A 60 5.81 16.24 4.12
N LYS A 61 6.80 16.43 3.27
CA LYS A 61 7.56 17.70 3.21
C LYS A 61 6.65 18.88 2.90
N ASP A 62 5.72 18.72 1.95
CA ASP A 62 4.76 19.76 1.57
C ASP A 62 3.67 19.97 2.63
N HIS A 63 3.45 18.99 3.53
CA HIS A 63 2.46 18.97 4.59
C HIS A 63 3.10 18.84 5.98
N ALA A 64 4.30 19.38 6.15
CA ALA A 64 5.09 19.22 7.39
C ALA A 64 4.41 19.81 8.64
N ALA A 65 3.45 20.72 8.49
CA ALA A 65 2.64 21.23 9.58
C ALA A 65 1.51 20.28 10.02
N ASP A 66 1.10 19.35 9.13
CA ASP A 66 -0.11 18.54 9.31
C ASP A 66 0.15 17.22 10.02
N PHE A 67 1.31 16.59 9.80
CA PHE A 67 1.67 15.29 10.38
C PHE A 67 3.17 15.02 10.33
N ASP A 68 3.62 14.06 11.13
CA ASP A 68 4.97 13.49 11.07
C ASP A 68 4.91 12.08 10.44
N LEU A 69 5.86 11.79 9.54
CA LEU A 69 5.97 10.50 8.86
C LEU A 69 7.10 9.66 9.43
N VAL A 70 6.80 8.40 9.72
CA VAL A 70 7.80 7.35 10.01
C VAL A 70 7.67 6.29 8.93
N SER A 71 8.70 6.11 8.08
CA SER A 71 8.69 5.09 7.04
C SER A 71 9.61 3.93 7.41
N ASN A 72 9.16 2.71 7.17
CA ASN A 72 9.86 1.47 7.38
C ASN A 72 9.50 0.45 6.31
N GLY A 73 10.41 -0.49 6.08
CA GLY A 73 10.17 -1.64 5.22
C GLY A 73 11.06 -2.82 5.62
N ILE A 74 10.81 -3.95 5.00
CA ILE A 74 11.54 -5.20 5.20
C ILE A 74 12.64 -5.37 4.15
N LYS A 75 13.53 -6.34 4.35
CA LYS A 75 14.66 -6.56 3.46
C LYS A 75 14.28 -7.33 2.19
N ASP A 76 13.44 -8.34 2.33
CA ASP A 76 12.92 -9.15 1.23
C ASP A 76 11.39 -9.28 1.31
N GLU A 77 10.76 -9.67 0.19
CA GLU A 77 9.31 -9.66 0.04
C GLU A 77 8.56 -10.67 0.93
N SER A 78 9.26 -11.66 1.46
CA SER A 78 8.69 -12.75 2.26
C SER A 78 9.01 -12.67 3.76
N ASP A 79 9.75 -11.66 4.22
CA ASP A 79 10.13 -11.53 5.64
C ASP A 79 8.97 -10.97 6.49
N THR A 80 7.92 -11.76 6.56
CA THR A 80 6.72 -11.48 7.37
C THR A 80 7.05 -11.27 8.85
N ALA A 81 8.01 -12.04 9.38
CA ALA A 81 8.41 -11.92 10.79
C ALA A 81 9.01 -10.55 11.12
N SER A 82 9.87 -10.01 10.24
CA SER A 82 10.39 -8.65 10.41
C SER A 82 9.31 -7.60 10.30
N GLN A 83 8.35 -7.76 9.37
CA GLN A 83 7.26 -6.80 9.26
C GLN A 83 6.37 -6.79 10.50
N ILE A 84 6.09 -7.95 11.10
CA ILE A 84 5.37 -8.04 12.38
C ILE A 84 6.11 -7.27 13.47
N ARG A 85 7.45 -7.45 13.60
CA ARG A 85 8.25 -6.70 14.59
C ARG A 85 8.22 -5.18 14.35
N ILE A 86 8.23 -4.74 13.09
CA ILE A 86 8.08 -3.31 12.76
C ILE A 86 6.73 -2.79 13.25
N VAL A 87 5.64 -3.51 13.00
CA VAL A 87 4.31 -3.11 13.48
C VAL A 87 4.27 -3.08 15.00
N GLU A 88 4.85 -4.06 15.70
CA GLU A 88 4.94 -4.07 17.17
C GLU A 88 5.73 -2.87 17.68
N GLN A 89 6.81 -2.46 17.00
CA GLN A 89 7.55 -1.23 17.32
C GLN A 89 6.68 0.02 17.13
N MET A 90 5.84 0.09 16.10
CA MET A 90 4.91 1.21 15.90
C MET A 90 3.88 1.30 17.03
N ILE A 91 3.42 0.15 17.55
CA ILE A 91 2.55 0.10 18.72
C ILE A 91 3.25 0.68 19.96
N VAL A 92 4.48 0.25 20.22
CA VAL A 92 5.28 0.74 21.37
C VAL A 92 5.55 2.24 21.28
N THR A 93 5.85 2.74 20.07
CA THR A 93 6.11 4.18 19.82
C THR A 93 4.83 5.02 19.72
N LYS A 94 3.66 4.40 19.87
CA LYS A 94 2.35 5.04 19.90
C LYS A 94 2.12 5.96 18.71
N VAL A 95 2.29 5.43 17.48
CA VAL A 95 1.89 6.15 16.29
C VAL A 95 0.36 6.31 16.26
N ASP A 96 -0.14 7.39 15.69
CA ASP A 96 -1.59 7.65 15.60
C ASP A 96 -2.25 6.83 14.48
N ALA A 97 -1.50 6.60 13.40
CA ALA A 97 -1.96 5.75 12.30
C ALA A 97 -0.85 4.87 11.73
N LEU A 98 -1.27 3.73 11.18
CA LEU A 98 -0.45 2.76 10.45
C LEU A 98 -1.00 2.61 9.04
N VAL A 99 -0.22 3.00 8.05
CA VAL A 99 -0.47 2.74 6.63
C VAL A 99 0.45 1.59 6.23
N ILE A 100 -0.11 0.43 5.87
CA ILE A 100 0.66 -0.79 5.69
C ILE A 100 0.38 -1.50 4.36
N ALA A 101 1.48 -1.87 3.67
CA ALA A 101 1.50 -2.83 2.57
C ALA A 101 1.93 -4.20 3.14
N PRO A 102 1.01 -5.13 3.44
CA PRO A 102 1.36 -6.36 4.15
C PRO A 102 2.11 -7.34 3.25
N ALA A 103 3.18 -7.94 3.80
CA ALA A 103 3.96 -8.98 3.13
C ALA A 103 3.18 -10.29 2.97
N ASP A 104 2.19 -10.51 3.83
CA ASP A 104 1.27 -11.66 3.79
C ASP A 104 -0.15 -11.19 4.13
N SER A 105 -1.14 -11.66 3.37
CA SER A 105 -2.52 -11.19 3.52
C SER A 105 -3.22 -11.71 4.79
N ARG A 106 -2.72 -12.78 5.41
CA ARG A 106 -3.32 -13.44 6.60
C ARG A 106 -2.46 -13.31 7.83
N ALA A 107 -1.15 -13.54 7.69
CA ALA A 107 -0.23 -13.59 8.83
C ALA A 107 -0.08 -12.25 9.54
N LEU A 108 -0.33 -11.12 8.85
CA LEU A 108 -0.29 -9.78 9.45
C LEU A 108 -1.56 -9.42 10.25
N VAL A 109 -2.69 -10.11 10.03
CA VAL A 109 -3.97 -9.76 10.67
C VAL A 109 -3.90 -9.76 12.20
N PRO A 110 -3.22 -10.71 12.89
CA PRO A 110 -3.12 -10.68 14.34
C PRO A 110 -2.41 -9.44 14.89
N VAL A 111 -1.30 -9.01 14.28
CA VAL A 111 -0.56 -7.82 14.73
C VAL A 111 -1.30 -6.52 14.34
N ILE A 112 -2.03 -6.51 13.24
CA ILE A 112 -2.93 -5.41 12.88
C ILE A 112 -4.04 -5.26 13.93
N LYS A 113 -4.62 -6.37 14.40
CA LYS A 113 -5.58 -6.34 15.50
C LYS A 113 -4.97 -5.73 16.75
N LYS A 114 -3.76 -6.14 17.14
CA LYS A 114 -3.06 -5.55 18.29
C LYS A 114 -2.89 -4.03 18.13
N ALA A 115 -2.52 -3.55 16.92
CA ALA A 115 -2.38 -2.12 16.66
C ALA A 115 -3.73 -1.37 16.82
N MET A 116 -4.81 -1.94 16.28
CA MET A 116 -6.16 -1.37 16.42
C MET A 116 -6.65 -1.38 17.87
N ASP A 117 -6.41 -2.45 18.60
CA ASP A 117 -6.74 -2.57 20.04
C ASP A 117 -5.96 -1.53 20.88
N ALA A 118 -4.78 -1.13 20.42
CA ALA A 118 -3.99 -0.04 21.02
C ALA A 118 -4.45 1.37 20.61
N GLY A 119 -5.53 1.49 19.81
CA GLY A 119 -6.10 2.75 19.36
C GLY A 119 -5.53 3.33 18.08
N ILE A 120 -4.57 2.63 17.45
CA ILE A 120 -3.94 3.05 16.19
C ILE A 120 -4.94 2.91 15.03
N LYS A 121 -5.08 3.95 14.21
CA LYS A 121 -5.88 3.90 12.98
C LYS A 121 -5.11 3.16 11.91
N VAL A 122 -5.72 2.16 11.27
CA VAL A 122 -5.02 1.33 10.27
C VAL A 122 -5.64 1.52 8.90
N VAL A 123 -4.79 1.74 7.89
CA VAL A 123 -5.13 1.76 6.47
C VAL A 123 -4.24 0.74 5.76
N ASN A 124 -4.86 -0.19 5.06
CA ASN A 124 -4.17 -1.19 4.26
C ASN A 124 -3.95 -0.66 2.84
N ILE A 125 -2.76 -0.80 2.29
CA ILE A 125 -2.43 -0.40 0.91
C ILE A 125 -1.77 -1.55 0.14
N ASP A 126 -1.68 -1.43 -1.19
CA ASP A 126 -0.97 -2.31 -2.13
C ASP A 126 -1.45 -3.77 -2.14
N ASN A 127 -1.18 -4.52 -1.10
CA ASN A 127 -1.63 -5.91 -0.94
C ASN A 127 -2.77 -5.99 0.07
N GLN A 128 -3.94 -6.43 -0.37
CA GLN A 128 -5.12 -6.50 0.49
C GLN A 128 -4.98 -7.59 1.55
N LEU A 129 -5.25 -7.22 2.81
CA LEU A 129 -5.48 -8.19 3.89
C LEU A 129 -6.69 -9.08 3.53
N ASP A 130 -6.63 -10.37 3.88
CA ASP A 130 -7.67 -11.33 3.56
C ASP A 130 -9.02 -10.91 4.20
N PRO A 131 -10.05 -10.56 3.37
CA PRO A 131 -11.32 -10.07 3.89
C PRO A 131 -12.05 -11.09 4.77
N ALA A 132 -11.89 -12.39 4.50
CA ALA A 132 -12.52 -13.44 5.29
C ALA A 132 -11.88 -13.55 6.68
N VAL A 133 -10.55 -13.39 6.76
CA VAL A 133 -9.83 -13.37 8.04
C VAL A 133 -10.17 -12.11 8.83
N LEU A 134 -10.21 -10.93 8.19
CA LEU A 134 -10.65 -9.69 8.84
C LEU A 134 -12.06 -9.84 9.42
N LYS A 135 -13.00 -10.35 8.62
CA LYS A 135 -14.38 -10.59 9.06
C LYS A 135 -14.45 -11.56 10.24
N SER A 136 -13.66 -12.65 10.23
CA SER A 136 -13.63 -13.64 11.32
C SER A 136 -13.12 -13.04 12.65
N LYS A 137 -12.38 -11.93 12.59
CA LYS A 137 -11.85 -11.20 13.76
C LYS A 137 -12.65 -9.94 14.08
N ASN A 138 -13.78 -9.71 13.40
CA ASN A 138 -14.59 -8.49 13.51
C ASN A 138 -13.78 -7.20 13.27
N LEU A 139 -12.84 -7.25 12.33
CA LEU A 139 -12.02 -6.11 11.94
C LEU A 139 -12.55 -5.46 10.66
N SER A 140 -12.54 -4.13 10.64
CA SER A 140 -12.80 -3.31 9.44
C SER A 140 -11.58 -2.44 9.20
N VAL A 141 -10.84 -2.76 8.14
CA VAL A 141 -9.63 -2.02 7.73
C VAL A 141 -9.85 -1.55 6.29
N PRO A 142 -9.88 -0.24 6.01
CA PRO A 142 -10.03 0.23 4.63
C PRO A 142 -8.81 -0.17 3.81
N PHE A 143 -9.05 -0.63 2.58
CA PHE A 143 -8.03 -0.92 1.60
C PHE A 143 -7.96 0.19 0.55
N VAL A 144 -6.75 0.69 0.29
CA VAL A 144 -6.45 1.67 -0.76
C VAL A 144 -5.51 1.01 -1.76
N GLY A 145 -5.99 0.74 -2.95
CA GLY A 145 -5.18 0.04 -3.96
C GLY A 145 -5.92 -0.18 -5.27
N PRO A 146 -5.22 -0.69 -6.30
CA PRO A 146 -5.79 -0.94 -7.62
C PRO A 146 -6.60 -2.23 -7.66
N ASP A 147 -7.42 -2.36 -8.70
CA ASP A 147 -7.94 -3.65 -9.14
C ASP A 147 -6.80 -4.43 -9.84
N ASN A 148 -6.16 -5.31 -9.08
CA ASN A 148 -5.02 -6.09 -9.56
C ASN A 148 -5.39 -7.06 -10.70
N ARG A 149 -6.60 -7.65 -10.65
CA ARG A 149 -7.08 -8.58 -11.68
C ARG A 149 -7.32 -7.84 -12.99
N LEU A 150 -7.97 -6.67 -12.93
CA LEU A 150 -8.17 -5.81 -14.09
C LEU A 150 -6.85 -5.32 -14.70
N GLY A 151 -5.90 -4.87 -13.86
CA GLY A 151 -4.59 -4.42 -14.32
C GLY A 151 -3.83 -5.51 -15.06
N ALA A 152 -3.80 -6.73 -14.50
CA ALA A 152 -3.17 -7.89 -15.13
C ALA A 152 -3.89 -8.32 -16.41
N SER A 153 -5.23 -8.31 -16.43
CA SER A 153 -6.01 -8.59 -17.63
C SER A 153 -5.70 -7.61 -18.77
N LYS A 154 -5.59 -6.30 -18.48
CA LYS A 154 -5.22 -5.30 -19.50
C LYS A 154 -3.86 -5.57 -20.14
N VAL A 155 -2.87 -5.99 -19.35
CA VAL A 155 -1.54 -6.35 -19.83
C VAL A 155 -1.59 -7.67 -20.62
N GLY A 156 -2.30 -8.67 -20.08
CA GLY A 156 -2.49 -9.98 -20.72
C GLY A 156 -3.23 -9.88 -22.05
N ASP A 157 -4.31 -9.11 -22.14
CA ASP A 157 -5.05 -8.87 -23.39
C ASP A 157 -4.15 -8.24 -24.49
N TYR A 158 -3.27 -7.32 -24.09
CA TYR A 158 -2.32 -6.74 -25.03
C TYR A 158 -1.28 -7.75 -25.52
N LEU A 159 -0.73 -8.56 -24.61
CA LEU A 159 0.17 -9.65 -24.97
C LEU A 159 -0.52 -10.63 -25.91
N ALA A 160 -1.73 -11.06 -25.60
CA ALA A 160 -2.51 -11.98 -26.41
C ALA A 160 -2.72 -11.48 -27.84
N SER A 161 -2.88 -10.17 -28.03
CA SER A 161 -2.98 -9.56 -29.37
C SER A 161 -1.72 -9.71 -30.25
N LYS A 162 -0.60 -10.12 -29.65
CA LYS A 162 0.70 -10.34 -30.33
C LYS A 162 1.03 -11.82 -30.50
N LEU A 163 0.19 -12.71 -29.99
CA LEU A 163 0.35 -14.15 -30.03
C LEU A 163 -0.73 -14.81 -30.91
N LYS A 164 -0.62 -16.11 -31.10
CA LYS A 164 -1.60 -16.93 -31.85
C LYS A 164 -2.27 -17.92 -30.89
N ALA A 165 -3.54 -18.22 -31.12
CA ALA A 165 -4.24 -19.26 -30.39
C ALA A 165 -3.43 -20.58 -30.41
N GLY A 166 -3.31 -21.19 -29.22
CA GLY A 166 -2.48 -22.39 -29.01
C GLY A 166 -1.03 -22.13 -28.64
N ASP A 167 -0.55 -20.86 -28.71
CA ASP A 167 0.80 -20.53 -28.27
C ASP A 167 0.96 -20.82 -26.75
N GLU A 168 2.12 -21.39 -26.42
CA GLU A 168 2.46 -21.73 -25.03
C GLU A 168 2.96 -20.51 -24.25
N VAL A 169 2.45 -20.34 -23.03
CA VAL A 169 2.83 -19.22 -22.13
C VAL A 169 3.10 -19.72 -20.72
N GLY A 170 4.02 -19.05 -20.03
CA GLY A 170 4.30 -19.26 -18.60
C GLY A 170 3.92 -18.05 -17.77
N ILE A 171 3.41 -18.30 -16.55
CA ILE A 171 3.10 -17.24 -15.57
C ILE A 171 4.06 -17.34 -14.40
N ILE A 172 4.74 -16.22 -14.08
CA ILE A 172 5.61 -16.08 -12.93
C ILE A 172 4.86 -15.25 -11.90
N GLU A 173 4.25 -15.93 -10.93
CA GLU A 173 3.47 -15.26 -9.88
C GLU A 173 4.35 -14.73 -8.75
N GLY A 174 3.81 -13.81 -7.95
CA GLY A 174 4.47 -13.31 -6.75
C GLY A 174 4.41 -14.28 -5.58
N VAL A 175 4.48 -13.76 -4.35
CA VAL A 175 4.27 -14.55 -3.13
C VAL A 175 2.83 -15.05 -3.10
N SER A 176 2.64 -16.36 -3.18
CA SER A 176 1.33 -17.02 -3.39
C SER A 176 0.32 -16.79 -2.25
N THR A 177 0.80 -16.40 -1.06
CA THR A 177 -0.04 -16.08 0.11
C THR A 177 -0.54 -14.63 0.12
N THR A 178 -0.22 -13.85 -0.93
CA THR A 178 -0.66 -12.46 -1.07
C THR A 178 -1.83 -12.34 -2.03
N THR A 179 -2.82 -11.53 -1.66
CA THR A 179 -4.03 -11.30 -2.46
C THR A 179 -3.69 -10.72 -3.83
N ASN A 180 -2.75 -9.76 -3.90
CA ASN A 180 -2.35 -9.16 -5.17
C ASN A 180 -1.69 -10.17 -6.13
N ALA A 181 -0.85 -11.11 -5.65
CA ALA A 181 -0.30 -12.18 -6.48
C ALA A 181 -1.40 -13.05 -7.08
N GLN A 182 -2.34 -13.48 -6.24
CA GLN A 182 -3.48 -14.30 -6.67
C GLN A 182 -4.34 -13.57 -7.70
N GLN A 183 -4.66 -12.31 -7.47
CA GLN A 183 -5.50 -11.51 -8.38
C GLN A 183 -4.79 -11.23 -9.72
N ARG A 184 -3.49 -10.90 -9.72
CA ARG A 184 -2.72 -10.72 -10.94
C ARG A 184 -2.62 -12.02 -11.74
N THR A 185 -2.37 -13.15 -11.08
CA THR A 185 -2.36 -14.48 -11.72
C THR A 185 -3.71 -14.80 -12.35
N LEU A 186 -4.83 -14.52 -11.65
CA LEU A 186 -6.16 -14.69 -12.23
C LEU A 186 -6.39 -13.79 -13.44
N GLY A 187 -6.01 -12.52 -13.38
CA GLY A 187 -6.15 -11.60 -14.51
C GLY A 187 -5.34 -12.04 -15.75
N PHE A 188 -4.13 -12.56 -15.55
CA PHE A 188 -3.36 -13.14 -16.63
C PHE A 188 -4.02 -14.40 -17.20
N LYS A 189 -4.52 -15.29 -16.34
CA LYS A 189 -5.26 -16.49 -16.79
C LYS A 189 -6.50 -16.12 -17.60
N ASP A 190 -7.31 -15.18 -17.11
CA ASP A 190 -8.51 -14.70 -17.82
C ASP A 190 -8.17 -14.25 -19.25
N ALA A 191 -7.10 -13.45 -19.42
CA ALA A 191 -6.68 -12.95 -20.72
C ALA A 191 -6.16 -14.08 -21.63
N MET A 192 -5.37 -15.01 -21.08
CA MET A 192 -4.80 -16.11 -21.85
C MET A 192 -5.86 -17.13 -22.25
N GLU A 193 -6.78 -17.48 -21.37
CA GLU A 193 -7.90 -18.40 -21.65
C GLU A 193 -8.85 -17.81 -22.68
N LYS A 194 -9.21 -16.54 -22.55
CA LYS A 194 -10.05 -15.80 -23.52
C LYS A 194 -9.45 -15.84 -24.93
N ALA A 195 -8.12 -15.76 -25.02
CA ALA A 195 -7.38 -15.77 -26.30
C ALA A 195 -6.96 -17.19 -26.74
N GLN A 196 -7.42 -18.24 -26.02
CA GLN A 196 -7.10 -19.64 -26.32
C GLN A 196 -5.61 -19.96 -26.30
N MET A 197 -4.83 -19.29 -25.44
CA MET A 197 -3.43 -19.60 -25.21
C MET A 197 -3.29 -20.84 -24.30
N LYS A 198 -2.18 -21.54 -24.45
CA LYS A 198 -1.88 -22.71 -23.60
C LYS A 198 -0.97 -22.30 -22.46
N ILE A 199 -1.53 -22.18 -21.24
CA ILE A 199 -0.74 -21.93 -20.03
C ILE A 199 -0.07 -23.25 -19.63
N VAL A 200 1.25 -23.34 -19.81
CA VAL A 200 2.01 -24.58 -19.58
C VAL A 200 2.62 -24.64 -18.19
N SER A 201 2.83 -23.49 -17.53
CA SER A 201 3.41 -23.44 -16.18
C SER A 201 2.97 -22.18 -15.44
N VAL A 202 2.77 -22.32 -14.11
CA VAL A 202 2.55 -21.22 -13.18
C VAL A 202 3.42 -21.49 -11.96
N GLN A 203 4.42 -20.64 -11.70
CA GLN A 203 5.37 -20.80 -10.59
C GLN A 203 5.67 -19.47 -9.93
N SER A 204 5.95 -19.50 -8.62
CA SER A 204 6.24 -18.29 -7.85
C SER A 204 7.71 -17.88 -7.98
N GLY A 205 7.94 -16.62 -8.37
CA GLY A 205 9.21 -15.92 -8.30
C GLY A 205 9.29 -14.98 -7.08
N ASN A 206 8.34 -15.07 -6.15
CA ASN A 206 8.31 -14.37 -4.87
C ASN A 206 8.58 -12.86 -4.95
N TRP A 207 8.22 -12.21 -6.06
CA TRP A 207 8.44 -10.79 -6.35
C TRP A 207 9.90 -10.38 -6.56
N GLU A 208 10.84 -11.34 -6.62
CA GLU A 208 12.27 -11.07 -6.63
C GLU A 208 12.90 -11.33 -8.00
N ILE A 209 13.91 -10.51 -8.36
CA ILE A 209 14.62 -10.60 -9.64
C ILE A 209 15.27 -11.97 -9.82
N ASP A 210 16.02 -12.42 -8.82
CA ASP A 210 16.79 -13.67 -8.90
C ASP A 210 15.89 -14.89 -9.01
N LYS A 211 14.80 -14.91 -8.23
CA LYS A 211 13.81 -15.99 -8.28
C LYS A 211 13.00 -15.96 -9.57
N GLY A 212 12.64 -14.78 -10.04
CA GLY A 212 12.02 -14.60 -11.36
C GLY A 212 12.92 -15.14 -12.50
N ASN A 213 14.23 -14.86 -12.42
CA ASN A 213 15.19 -15.41 -13.37
C ASN A 213 15.25 -16.94 -13.30
N ALA A 214 15.40 -17.52 -12.12
CA ALA A 214 15.49 -18.96 -11.93
C ALA A 214 14.22 -19.69 -12.42
N VAL A 215 13.04 -19.17 -12.10
CA VAL A 215 11.76 -19.72 -12.54
C VAL A 215 11.61 -19.62 -14.05
N ALA A 216 11.92 -18.45 -14.64
CA ALA A 216 11.87 -18.27 -16.10
C ALA A 216 12.83 -19.23 -16.83
N ALA A 217 14.04 -19.40 -16.34
CA ALA A 217 15.03 -20.33 -16.91
C ALA A 217 14.51 -21.78 -16.85
N ALA A 218 13.94 -22.20 -15.72
CA ALA A 218 13.34 -23.53 -15.58
C ALA A 218 12.18 -23.74 -16.57
N MET A 219 11.26 -22.78 -16.69
CA MET A 219 10.14 -22.84 -17.62
C MET A 219 10.62 -22.95 -19.08
N LEU A 220 11.62 -22.14 -19.48
CA LEU A 220 12.17 -22.15 -20.85
C LEU A 220 12.87 -23.46 -21.19
N ASN A 221 13.48 -24.12 -20.20
CA ASN A 221 14.10 -25.42 -20.38
C ASN A 221 13.08 -26.55 -20.46
N GLU A 222 12.06 -26.53 -19.60
CA GLU A 222 11.03 -27.57 -19.53
C GLU A 222 10.04 -27.48 -20.70
N TYR A 223 9.72 -26.26 -21.12
CA TYR A 223 8.79 -25.96 -22.21
C TYR A 223 9.47 -25.12 -23.31
N PRO A 224 10.28 -25.76 -24.20
CA PRO A 224 11.02 -25.02 -25.23
C PRO A 224 10.13 -24.24 -26.22
N GLY A 225 8.84 -24.59 -26.29
CA GLY A 225 7.82 -23.95 -27.13
C GLY A 225 7.25 -22.65 -26.60
N ILE A 226 7.56 -22.26 -25.34
CA ILE A 226 7.04 -21.02 -24.73
C ILE A 226 7.29 -19.82 -25.66
N LYS A 227 6.22 -19.05 -25.89
CA LYS A 227 6.21 -17.80 -26.67
C LYS A 227 6.15 -16.55 -25.79
N ALA A 228 5.69 -16.67 -24.53
CA ALA A 228 5.65 -15.53 -23.61
C ALA A 228 5.76 -15.94 -22.15
N LEU A 229 6.29 -15.02 -21.33
CA LEU A 229 6.35 -15.08 -19.88
C LEU A 229 5.61 -13.88 -19.30
N LEU A 230 4.60 -14.14 -18.46
CA LEU A 230 3.81 -13.13 -17.78
C LEU A 230 4.28 -13.03 -16.32
N ALA A 231 5.02 -11.99 -15.99
CA ALA A 231 5.53 -11.77 -14.64
C ALA A 231 4.57 -10.89 -13.84
N GLY A 232 4.26 -11.31 -12.61
CA GLY A 232 3.35 -10.61 -11.71
C GLY A 232 3.87 -9.27 -11.22
N ASN A 233 5.19 -8.98 -11.36
CA ASN A 233 5.78 -7.66 -11.19
C ASN A 233 7.00 -7.45 -12.10
N ASP A 234 7.44 -6.21 -12.18
CA ASP A 234 8.57 -5.82 -13.04
C ASP A 234 9.92 -6.37 -12.54
N SER A 235 10.11 -6.52 -11.23
CA SER A 235 11.32 -7.16 -10.69
C SER A 235 11.49 -8.58 -11.25
N MET A 236 10.43 -9.40 -11.23
CA MET A 236 10.47 -10.73 -11.84
C MET A 236 10.57 -10.66 -13.38
N ALA A 237 9.98 -9.64 -14.02
CA ALA A 237 10.12 -9.43 -15.46
C ALA A 237 11.57 -9.13 -15.86
N LEU A 238 12.33 -8.34 -15.07
CA LEU A 238 13.77 -8.12 -15.25
C LEU A 238 14.52 -9.46 -15.21
N GLY A 239 14.19 -10.31 -14.24
CA GLY A 239 14.73 -11.66 -14.12
C GLY A 239 14.40 -12.53 -15.35
N ALA A 240 13.13 -12.49 -15.79
CA ALA A 240 12.67 -13.24 -16.95
C ALA A 240 13.37 -12.81 -18.25
N VAL A 241 13.56 -11.49 -18.48
CA VAL A 241 14.33 -10.96 -19.62
C VAL A 241 15.76 -11.49 -19.62
N SER A 242 16.40 -11.54 -18.45
CA SER A 242 17.75 -12.10 -18.32
C SER A 242 17.78 -13.58 -18.67
N ALA A 243 16.81 -14.39 -18.24
CA ALA A 243 16.69 -15.81 -18.56
C ALA A 243 16.42 -16.04 -20.05
N VAL A 244 15.53 -15.26 -20.66
CA VAL A 244 15.23 -15.31 -22.11
C VAL A 244 16.48 -15.04 -22.93
N ARG A 245 17.29 -14.04 -22.55
CA ARG A 245 18.56 -13.72 -23.20
C ARG A 245 19.57 -14.86 -23.05
N ALA A 246 19.73 -15.40 -21.84
CA ALA A 246 20.65 -16.50 -21.56
C ALA A 246 20.27 -17.78 -22.33
N ALA A 247 18.99 -18.02 -22.56
CA ALA A 247 18.49 -19.14 -23.35
C ALA A 247 18.60 -18.91 -24.89
N GLY A 248 19.15 -17.77 -25.34
CA GLY A 248 19.25 -17.43 -26.77
C GLY A 248 17.90 -17.16 -27.45
N LYS A 249 16.85 -16.85 -26.69
CA LYS A 249 15.46 -16.67 -27.16
C LYS A 249 15.02 -15.20 -27.23
N ALA A 250 15.96 -14.25 -27.15
CA ALA A 250 15.67 -12.84 -27.31
C ALA A 250 14.97 -12.56 -28.65
N GLY A 251 13.89 -11.78 -28.59
CA GLY A 251 13.02 -11.53 -29.76
C GLY A 251 12.07 -12.68 -30.14
N GLN A 252 12.21 -13.87 -29.54
CA GLN A 252 11.33 -15.01 -29.78
C GLN A 252 10.31 -15.25 -28.66
N VAL A 253 10.69 -14.90 -27.44
CA VAL A 253 9.84 -14.99 -26.24
C VAL A 253 9.52 -13.60 -25.75
N GLN A 254 8.23 -13.27 -25.68
CA GLN A 254 7.74 -11.99 -25.16
C GLN A 254 7.74 -12.02 -23.63
N VAL A 255 8.00 -10.87 -22.99
CA VAL A 255 7.91 -10.70 -21.54
C VAL A 255 6.97 -9.54 -21.23
N VAL A 256 6.10 -9.71 -20.25
CA VAL A 256 5.30 -8.63 -19.68
C VAL A 256 5.50 -8.58 -18.17
N GLY A 257 5.27 -7.40 -17.59
CA GLY A 257 5.44 -7.14 -16.16
C GLY A 257 4.25 -6.43 -15.54
N TYR A 258 4.48 -5.83 -14.38
CA TYR A 258 3.53 -5.04 -13.60
C TYR A 258 4.32 -4.11 -12.68
N ASP A 259 3.95 -2.86 -12.49
CA ASP A 259 4.45 -1.79 -11.59
C ASP A 259 4.99 -0.55 -12.32
N ASN A 260 5.45 -0.66 -13.56
CA ASN A 260 6.08 0.42 -14.32
C ASN A 260 7.27 1.07 -13.59
N ILE A 261 8.15 0.25 -12.98
CA ILE A 261 9.37 0.76 -12.31
C ILE A 261 10.33 1.40 -13.31
N ASN A 262 11.26 2.27 -12.83
CA ASN A 262 12.18 2.96 -13.74
C ASN A 262 13.09 1.99 -14.49
N ALA A 263 13.53 0.90 -13.83
CA ALA A 263 14.37 -0.11 -14.44
C ALA A 263 13.72 -0.83 -15.64
N ILE A 264 12.38 -0.88 -15.73
CA ILE A 264 11.66 -1.52 -16.86
C ILE A 264 11.53 -0.60 -18.07
N LYS A 265 11.57 0.72 -17.90
CA LYS A 265 11.33 1.70 -18.97
C LYS A 265 12.27 1.55 -20.19
N PRO A 266 13.60 1.36 -20.02
CA PRO A 266 14.47 1.06 -21.14
C PRO A 266 14.09 -0.22 -21.88
N MET A 267 13.59 -1.24 -21.16
CA MET A 267 13.19 -2.52 -21.74
C MET A 267 11.86 -2.44 -22.50
N LEU A 268 10.95 -1.56 -22.06
CA LEU A 268 9.75 -1.22 -22.85
C LEU A 268 10.14 -0.50 -24.14
N LYS A 269 11.11 0.44 -24.06
CA LYS A 269 11.55 1.22 -25.21
C LYS A 269 12.21 0.36 -26.29
N ASP A 270 13.01 -0.63 -25.91
CA ASP A 270 13.73 -1.48 -26.87
C ASP A 270 13.02 -2.81 -27.15
N GLY A 271 11.83 -3.02 -26.60
CA GLY A 271 10.96 -4.16 -26.89
C GLY A 271 11.33 -5.46 -26.17
N ARG A 272 12.28 -5.45 -25.21
CA ARG A 272 12.57 -6.61 -24.36
C ARG A 272 11.44 -6.93 -23.39
N VAL A 273 10.68 -5.92 -22.99
CA VAL A 273 9.41 -6.05 -22.29
C VAL A 273 8.33 -5.42 -23.16
N LEU A 274 7.26 -6.15 -23.40
CA LEU A 274 6.19 -5.72 -24.29
C LEU A 274 5.22 -4.74 -23.64
N ALA A 275 4.90 -4.97 -22.37
CA ALA A 275 3.98 -4.15 -21.58
C ALA A 275 4.21 -4.34 -20.09
N THR A 276 3.80 -3.35 -19.30
CA THR A 276 3.65 -3.42 -17.85
C THR A 276 2.35 -2.71 -17.45
N ALA A 277 1.95 -2.82 -16.17
CA ALA A 277 0.87 -2.02 -15.61
C ALA A 277 1.42 -0.98 -14.64
N ASP A 278 1.07 0.29 -14.81
CA ASP A 278 1.34 1.32 -13.83
C ASP A 278 0.20 1.37 -12.80
N GLN A 279 0.52 1.14 -11.55
CA GLN A 279 -0.39 1.28 -10.42
C GLN A 279 -0.08 2.52 -9.56
N PHE A 280 0.79 3.41 -10.03
CA PHE A 280 1.10 4.70 -9.44
C PHE A 280 1.58 4.62 -7.98
N ALA A 281 2.71 3.93 -7.74
CA ALA A 281 3.26 3.64 -6.41
C ALA A 281 3.27 4.84 -5.45
N ALA A 282 3.80 5.98 -5.89
CA ALA A 282 3.86 7.21 -5.10
C ALA A 282 2.44 7.69 -4.67
N ARG A 283 1.46 7.60 -5.58
CA ARG A 283 0.09 8.00 -5.29
C ARG A 283 -0.60 7.06 -4.31
N GLN A 284 -0.31 5.77 -4.34
CA GLN A 284 -0.89 4.82 -3.37
C GLN A 284 -0.49 5.19 -1.94
N ALA A 285 0.79 5.50 -1.69
CA ALA A 285 1.23 5.95 -0.38
C ALA A 285 0.51 7.23 0.06
N VAL A 286 0.42 8.22 -0.83
CA VAL A 286 -0.27 9.48 -0.53
C VAL A 286 -1.75 9.26 -0.23
N PHE A 287 -2.46 8.46 -1.03
CA PHE A 287 -3.86 8.14 -0.77
C PHE A 287 -4.06 7.38 0.55
N GLY A 288 -3.15 6.47 0.88
CA GLY A 288 -3.14 5.78 2.19
C GLY A 288 -2.97 6.76 3.35
N ILE A 289 -2.00 7.68 3.25
CA ILE A 289 -1.73 8.71 4.27
C ILE A 289 -2.92 9.67 4.41
N VAL A 290 -3.45 10.18 3.30
CA VAL A 290 -4.64 11.07 3.31
C VAL A 290 -5.84 10.37 3.95
N THR A 291 -6.06 9.09 3.63
CA THR A 291 -7.13 8.29 4.24
C THR A 291 -6.91 8.15 5.75
N ALA A 292 -5.69 7.87 6.20
CA ALA A 292 -5.36 7.77 7.61
C ALA A 292 -5.59 9.10 8.37
N LEU A 293 -5.16 10.22 7.78
CA LEU A 293 -5.38 11.55 8.37
C LEU A 293 -6.86 11.91 8.48
N LYS A 294 -7.68 11.56 7.48
CA LYS A 294 -9.14 11.73 7.55
C LYS A 294 -9.74 10.91 8.69
N ILE A 295 -9.33 9.64 8.83
CA ILE A 295 -9.81 8.78 9.92
C ILE A 295 -9.42 9.35 11.29
N ILE A 296 -8.20 9.87 11.46
CA ILE A 296 -7.77 10.52 12.71
C ILE A 296 -8.67 11.72 13.04
N LYS A 297 -9.02 12.52 12.04
CA LYS A 297 -9.89 13.71 12.19
C LYS A 297 -11.38 13.37 12.34
N GLY A 298 -11.77 12.09 12.19
CA GLY A 298 -13.18 11.68 12.17
C GLY A 298 -13.93 12.11 10.90
N GLU A 299 -13.20 12.39 9.81
CA GLU A 299 -13.77 12.75 8.53
C GLU A 299 -14.20 11.50 7.75
N PRO A 300 -15.24 11.60 6.89
CA PRO A 300 -15.67 10.47 6.08
C PRO A 300 -14.63 10.10 5.01
N ILE A 301 -14.48 8.79 4.77
CA ILE A 301 -13.68 8.26 3.67
C ILE A 301 -14.60 7.76 2.56
N GLN A 302 -14.18 7.90 1.30
CA GLN A 302 -14.94 7.45 0.13
C GLN A 302 -14.55 6.00 -0.23
N ALA A 303 -15.00 5.05 0.57
CA ALA A 303 -14.83 3.63 0.30
C ALA A 303 -16.13 3.03 -0.26
N ASN A 304 -16.00 1.98 -1.08
CA ASN A 304 -17.15 1.21 -1.57
C ASN A 304 -17.75 0.30 -0.47
N ALA A 305 -18.74 -0.50 -0.80
CA ALA A 305 -19.40 -1.41 0.13
C ALA A 305 -18.45 -2.48 0.72
N GLU A 306 -17.34 -2.76 0.06
CA GLU A 306 -16.30 -3.71 0.49
C GLU A 306 -15.17 -3.01 1.26
N ASN A 307 -15.36 -1.75 1.65
CA ASN A 307 -14.37 -0.91 2.32
C ASN A 307 -13.08 -0.70 1.49
N VAL A 308 -13.23 -0.60 0.17
CA VAL A 308 -12.14 -0.38 -0.79
C VAL A 308 -12.20 1.03 -1.37
N ILE A 309 -11.07 1.72 -1.32
CA ILE A 309 -10.81 2.96 -2.05
C ILE A 309 -9.95 2.58 -3.26
N GLN A 310 -10.58 2.43 -4.40
CA GLN A 310 -9.91 1.96 -5.60
C GLN A 310 -9.04 3.04 -6.21
N THR A 311 -7.77 2.70 -6.49
CA THR A 311 -6.81 3.56 -7.20
C THR A 311 -6.72 3.19 -8.67
N PRO A 312 -6.27 4.12 -9.54
CA PRO A 312 -6.08 3.82 -10.96
C PRO A 312 -5.04 2.72 -11.21
N VAL A 313 -5.25 1.98 -12.31
CA VAL A 313 -4.25 1.09 -12.89
C VAL A 313 -4.31 1.18 -14.42
N GLU A 314 -3.17 1.40 -15.06
CA GLU A 314 -3.08 1.63 -16.49
C GLU A 314 -2.02 0.72 -17.14
N ARG A 315 -2.33 0.21 -18.33
CA ARG A 315 -1.34 -0.51 -19.13
C ARG A 315 -0.37 0.49 -19.77
N VAL A 316 0.92 0.20 -19.65
CA VAL A 316 2.01 0.94 -20.30
C VAL A 316 2.69 0.02 -21.31
N THR A 317 2.91 0.55 -22.49
CA THR A 317 3.61 -0.11 -23.60
C THR A 317 4.75 0.79 -24.09
N GLN A 318 5.44 0.37 -25.13
CA GLN A 318 6.45 1.20 -25.80
C GLN A 318 5.85 2.58 -26.15
N PRO A 319 6.53 3.69 -25.81
CA PRO A 319 6.11 5.01 -26.28
C PRO A 319 6.16 5.04 -27.81
N HIS A 320 5.09 5.53 -28.42
CA HIS A 320 5.03 5.75 -29.88
C HIS A 320 5.83 6.96 -30.28
#